data_d68f61be724a8e414fa2f825f9727ae0
#
_entry.id   d68f61be724a8e414fa2f825f9727ae0
#
_cell.length_a   1.000
_cell.length_b   1.000
_cell.length_c   1.000
_cell.angle_alpha   90.00
_cell.angle_beta   90.00
_cell.angle_gamma   90.00
#
_symmetry.space_group_name_H-M   'P 1'
#
loop_
_entity.id
_entity.type
_entity.pdbx_description
1 polymer ?
#
loop_
_entity_poly.entity_id
_entity_poly.type
_entity_poly.pdbx_seq_one_letter_code
_entity_poly.pdbx_strand_id
1 'polypeptide(L)'
;GTRTLALPDRATIGNMAPEYGATMGFFPVDERTIDYFKGTGRSRAEIELFEAYFKAQQLFGVPDEGEIDYSQVIELDLGTVAPSLAGPKRPQDRITLTDVAAKFGQLFSAPVADNGFNQPADKLGQRYTTSDGLSLRNGDVLIAAITSCTNTSNPSVLLAAGLLAKKAVEAGLKVQPHVKTSLAPGSRVVTDYLQKTGLLPYLEKLGFNLAGYGCTTCIGNAGDLTPALNEA
;
A
#
# COMPACT_ATOMS: atom_id res chain seq x y z
N GLY A 1 9.01 4.81 -18.98
CA GLY A 1 9.42 4.03 -17.81
C GLY A 1 9.90 4.92 -16.67
N THR A 2 11.06 4.62 -16.12
CA THR A 2 11.59 5.25 -14.88
C THR A 2 11.60 6.79 -14.90
N ARG A 3 11.92 7.41 -16.04
CA ARG A 3 11.95 8.87 -16.18
C ARG A 3 10.60 9.56 -15.92
N THR A 4 9.49 8.84 -16.02
CA THR A 4 8.15 9.40 -15.79
C THR A 4 7.66 9.21 -14.35
N LEU A 5 8.28 8.32 -13.57
CA LEU A 5 7.93 8.09 -12.17
C LEU A 5 8.40 9.25 -11.29
N ALA A 6 7.50 9.77 -10.48
CA ALA A 6 7.84 10.74 -9.45
C ALA A 6 8.71 10.08 -8.35
N LEU A 7 9.48 10.90 -7.62
CA LEU A 7 10.34 10.36 -6.55
C LEU A 7 9.58 9.55 -5.49
N PRO A 8 8.40 9.96 -5.01
CA PRO A 8 7.63 9.16 -4.06
C PRO A 8 7.24 7.77 -4.57
N ASP A 9 6.96 7.62 -5.88
CA ASP A 9 6.66 6.32 -6.48
C ASP A 9 7.90 5.42 -6.49
N ARG A 10 9.07 5.98 -6.87
CA ARG A 10 10.35 5.27 -6.82
C ARG A 10 10.71 4.86 -5.39
N ALA A 11 10.48 5.74 -4.42
CA ALA A 11 10.72 5.46 -3.01
C ALA A 11 9.84 4.32 -2.50
N THR A 12 8.58 4.27 -2.91
CA THR A 12 7.66 3.16 -2.60
C THR A 12 8.18 1.84 -3.17
N ILE A 13 8.56 1.81 -4.45
CA ILE A 13 9.11 0.60 -5.09
C ILE A 13 10.39 0.16 -4.37
N GLY A 14 11.32 1.08 -4.09
CA GLY A 14 12.56 0.78 -3.39
C GLY A 14 12.34 0.24 -1.98
N ASN A 15 11.38 0.81 -1.25
CA ASN A 15 11.05 0.37 0.12
C ASN A 15 10.45 -1.04 0.18
N MET A 16 9.78 -1.46 -0.89
CA MET A 16 9.15 -2.78 -0.99
C MET A 16 10.11 -3.86 -1.54
N ALA A 17 11.41 -3.58 -1.61
CA ALA A 17 12.38 -4.54 -2.14
C ALA A 17 12.34 -5.93 -1.45
N PRO A 18 12.24 -6.05 -0.10
CA PRO A 18 12.12 -7.35 0.54
C PRO A 18 10.89 -8.14 0.10
N GLU A 19 9.75 -7.46 -0.12
CA GLU A 19 8.49 -8.09 -0.51
C GLU A 19 8.55 -8.72 -1.91
N TYR A 20 9.29 -8.12 -2.84
CA TYR A 20 9.50 -8.74 -4.16
C TYR A 20 10.80 -9.55 -4.28
N GLY A 21 11.47 -9.82 -3.15
CA GLY A 21 12.60 -10.74 -3.07
C GLY A 21 13.94 -10.13 -3.44
N ALA A 22 14.09 -8.80 -3.43
CA ALA A 22 15.36 -8.11 -3.65
C ALA A 22 15.96 -7.59 -2.34
N THR A 23 17.27 -7.31 -2.37
CA THR A 23 17.97 -6.68 -1.23
C THR A 23 17.66 -5.18 -1.18
N MET A 24 17.56 -4.52 -2.34
CA MET A 24 17.27 -3.11 -2.47
C MET A 24 16.63 -2.80 -3.83
N GLY A 25 15.94 -1.68 -3.93
CA GLY A 25 15.55 -1.04 -5.18
C GLY A 25 16.34 0.24 -5.35
N PHE A 26 17.03 0.38 -6.49
CA PHE A 26 17.83 1.55 -6.81
C PHE A 26 17.22 2.32 -7.97
N PHE A 27 17.12 3.63 -7.82
CA PHE A 27 16.73 4.55 -8.89
C PHE A 27 17.78 5.64 -9.03
N PRO A 28 18.16 6.00 -10.27
CA PRO A 28 19.08 7.10 -10.51
C PRO A 28 18.53 8.44 -10.00
N VAL A 29 19.44 9.34 -9.63
CA VAL A 29 19.12 10.73 -9.33
C VAL A 29 18.94 11.47 -10.64
N ASP A 30 17.80 12.16 -10.83
CA ASP A 30 17.47 12.93 -12.02
C ASP A 30 16.63 14.17 -11.68
N GLU A 31 16.07 14.81 -12.69
CA GLU A 31 15.23 16.01 -12.56
C GLU A 31 14.02 15.76 -11.65
N ARG A 32 13.47 14.53 -11.57
CA ARG A 32 12.37 14.19 -10.67
C ARG A 32 12.77 14.27 -9.20
N THR A 33 14.05 13.96 -8.89
CA THR A 33 14.60 14.18 -7.56
C THR A 33 14.69 15.66 -7.23
N ILE A 34 15.13 16.48 -8.19
CA ILE A 34 15.19 17.93 -8.04
C ILE A 34 13.79 18.53 -7.84
N ASP A 35 12.81 18.10 -8.62
CA ASP A 35 11.41 18.54 -8.47
C ASP A 35 10.85 18.22 -7.08
N TYR A 36 11.16 17.05 -6.56
CA TYR A 36 10.77 16.67 -5.20
C TYR A 36 11.40 17.57 -4.13
N PHE A 37 12.68 17.90 -4.26
CA PHE A 37 13.36 18.80 -3.32
C PHE A 37 12.77 20.20 -3.34
N LYS A 38 12.44 20.73 -4.53
CA LYS A 38 11.72 22.02 -4.67
C LYS A 38 10.37 21.96 -3.96
N GLY A 39 9.61 20.89 -4.18
CA GLY A 39 8.27 20.69 -3.59
C GLY A 39 8.26 20.44 -2.09
N THR A 40 9.39 20.02 -1.51
CA THR A 40 9.51 19.70 -0.08
C THR A 40 10.29 20.76 0.73
N GLY A 41 10.52 21.94 0.13
CA GLY A 41 11.03 23.12 0.83
C GLY A 41 12.54 23.14 1.05
N ARG A 42 13.32 22.41 0.25
CA ARG A 42 14.79 22.57 0.22
C ARG A 42 15.15 23.94 -0.35
N SER A 43 16.17 24.57 0.22
CA SER A 43 16.67 25.84 -0.29
C SER A 43 17.29 25.67 -1.69
N ARG A 44 17.30 26.75 -2.45
CA ARG A 44 17.93 26.75 -3.77
C ARG A 44 19.41 26.33 -3.71
N ALA A 45 20.13 26.81 -2.71
CA ALA A 45 21.55 26.48 -2.55
C ALA A 45 21.80 24.99 -2.29
N GLU A 46 20.95 24.35 -1.46
CA GLU A 46 21.02 22.90 -1.22
C GLU A 46 20.74 22.10 -2.50
N ILE A 47 19.75 22.53 -3.29
CA ILE A 47 19.37 21.87 -4.55
C ILE A 47 20.50 22.00 -5.57
N GLU A 48 21.06 23.20 -5.75
CA GLU A 48 22.17 23.45 -6.66
C GLU A 48 23.42 22.65 -6.27
N LEU A 49 23.72 22.57 -4.98
CA LEU A 49 24.85 21.77 -4.47
C LEU A 49 24.64 20.28 -4.75
N PHE A 50 23.45 19.78 -4.46
CA PHE A 50 23.10 18.37 -4.69
C PHE A 50 23.21 18.01 -6.17
N GLU A 51 22.63 18.82 -7.04
CA GLU A 51 22.67 18.60 -8.48
C GLU A 51 24.11 18.64 -9.02
N ALA A 52 24.90 19.65 -8.61
CA ALA A 52 26.30 19.78 -9.01
C ALA A 52 27.15 18.59 -8.56
N TYR A 53 26.93 18.10 -7.33
CA TYR A 53 27.62 16.93 -6.80
C TYR A 53 27.36 15.68 -7.63
N PHE A 54 26.09 15.35 -7.88
CA PHE A 54 25.73 14.15 -8.63
C PHE A 54 26.17 14.22 -10.11
N LYS A 55 26.16 15.42 -10.71
CA LYS A 55 26.71 15.65 -12.05
C LYS A 55 28.24 15.46 -12.07
N ALA A 56 28.95 15.98 -11.08
CA ALA A 56 30.41 15.83 -10.98
C ALA A 56 30.84 14.36 -10.77
N GLN A 57 29.98 13.57 -10.08
CA GLN A 57 30.20 12.14 -9.89
C GLN A 57 29.72 11.28 -11.09
N GLN A 58 29.17 11.88 -12.15
CA GLN A 58 28.57 11.17 -13.29
C GLN A 58 27.41 10.23 -12.88
N LEU A 59 26.68 10.58 -11.81
CA LEU A 59 25.57 9.80 -11.24
C LEU A 59 24.23 10.50 -11.41
N PHE A 60 24.17 11.54 -12.26
CA PHE A 60 22.94 12.29 -12.54
C PHE A 60 22.36 11.88 -13.88
N GLY A 61 21.09 11.52 -13.89
CA GLY A 61 20.36 11.08 -15.07
C GLY A 61 20.04 9.60 -15.06
N VAL A 62 19.06 9.22 -15.85
CA VAL A 62 18.71 7.82 -16.09
C VAL A 62 19.51 7.35 -17.30
N PRO A 63 20.36 6.33 -17.16
CA PRO A 63 21.12 5.79 -18.29
C PRO A 63 20.19 5.29 -19.39
N ASP A 64 20.63 5.38 -20.63
CA ASP A 64 19.94 4.79 -21.75
C ASP A 64 20.26 3.29 -21.88
N GLU A 65 19.45 2.59 -22.67
CA GLU A 65 19.66 1.15 -22.91
C GLU A 65 21.04 0.91 -23.54
N GLY A 66 21.78 -0.04 -22.96
CA GLY A 66 23.11 -0.42 -23.44
C GLY A 66 24.27 0.42 -22.84
N GLU A 67 24.00 1.47 -22.06
CA GLU A 67 25.08 2.24 -21.42
C GLU A 67 25.67 1.53 -20.19
N ILE A 68 24.92 0.62 -19.59
CA ILE A 68 25.37 -0.18 -18.42
C ILE A 68 25.30 -1.65 -18.78
N ASP A 69 26.37 -2.39 -18.50
CA ASP A 69 26.40 -3.84 -18.65
C ASP A 69 25.86 -4.48 -17.35
N TYR A 70 24.61 -4.91 -17.41
CA TYR A 70 23.94 -5.58 -16.29
C TYR A 70 24.12 -7.09 -16.37
N SER A 71 24.27 -7.76 -15.24
CA SER A 71 24.32 -9.22 -15.15
C SER A 71 23.00 -9.89 -15.60
N GLN A 72 21.88 -9.20 -15.43
CA GLN A 72 20.57 -9.63 -15.90
C GLN A 72 19.69 -8.43 -16.17
N VAL A 73 18.93 -8.48 -17.27
CA VAL A 73 17.92 -7.47 -17.61
C VAL A 73 16.54 -8.11 -17.53
N ILE A 74 15.60 -7.42 -16.92
CA ILE A 74 14.17 -7.80 -16.85
C ILE A 74 13.36 -6.64 -17.41
N GLU A 75 12.49 -6.93 -18.35
CA GLU A 75 11.59 -5.95 -18.95
C GLU A 75 10.18 -6.08 -18.37
N LEU A 76 9.57 -4.95 -18.04
CA LEU A 76 8.17 -4.87 -17.62
C LEU A 76 7.48 -3.73 -18.38
N ASP A 77 6.50 -4.09 -19.19
CA ASP A 77 5.59 -3.11 -19.77
C ASP A 77 4.60 -2.62 -18.69
N LEU A 78 4.73 -1.34 -18.30
CA LEU A 78 3.84 -0.73 -17.30
C LEU A 78 2.38 -0.68 -17.76
N GLY A 79 2.11 -0.77 -19.07
CA GLY A 79 0.76 -0.86 -19.62
C GLY A 79 0.04 -2.16 -19.24
N THR A 80 0.78 -3.19 -18.84
CA THR A 80 0.21 -4.49 -18.41
C THR A 80 -0.15 -4.52 -16.92
N VAL A 81 0.19 -3.47 -16.16
CA VAL A 81 -0.11 -3.39 -14.73
C VAL A 81 -1.58 -3.08 -14.54
N ALA A 82 -2.31 -4.00 -13.92
CA ALA A 82 -3.73 -3.87 -13.61
C ALA A 82 -3.94 -3.72 -12.09
N PRO A 83 -5.06 -3.12 -11.65
CA PRO A 83 -5.45 -3.11 -10.24
C PRO A 83 -5.48 -4.54 -9.70
N SER A 84 -4.77 -4.77 -8.60
CA SER A 84 -4.54 -6.11 -8.08
C SER A 84 -4.52 -6.11 -6.56
N LEU A 85 -4.83 -7.28 -5.99
CA LEU A 85 -4.58 -7.61 -4.59
C LEU A 85 -3.50 -8.68 -4.53
N ALA A 86 -2.96 -8.93 -3.35
CA ALA A 86 -2.02 -10.01 -3.10
C ALA A 86 -2.50 -10.84 -1.91
N GLY A 87 -2.32 -12.13 -2.01
CA GLY A 87 -2.66 -13.09 -0.97
C GLY A 87 -2.99 -14.48 -1.54
N PRO A 88 -3.20 -15.46 -0.63
CA PRO A 88 -3.45 -15.31 0.82
C PRO A 88 -2.22 -15.11 1.68
N LYS A 89 -1.02 -15.43 1.20
CA LYS A 89 0.16 -15.48 2.08
C LYS A 89 1.22 -14.43 1.78
N ARG A 90 1.49 -14.14 0.50
CA ARG A 90 2.68 -13.37 0.09
C ARG A 90 2.34 -12.32 -0.97
N PRO A 91 3.13 -11.25 -1.10
CA PRO A 91 2.93 -10.22 -2.11
C PRO A 91 2.96 -10.73 -3.55
N GLN A 92 3.76 -11.77 -3.85
CA GLN A 92 3.82 -12.38 -5.18
C GLN A 92 2.58 -13.22 -5.53
N ASP A 93 1.73 -13.55 -4.58
CA ASP A 93 0.43 -14.19 -4.82
C ASP A 93 -0.56 -13.15 -5.38
N ARG A 94 -0.19 -12.54 -6.51
CA ARG A 94 -0.97 -11.44 -7.12
C ARG A 94 -2.24 -11.98 -7.77
N ILE A 95 -3.35 -11.31 -7.49
CA ILE A 95 -4.66 -11.60 -8.07
C ILE A 95 -5.21 -10.28 -8.66
N THR A 96 -5.59 -10.27 -9.93
CA THR A 96 -6.28 -9.12 -10.51
C THR A 96 -7.60 -8.88 -9.80
N LEU A 97 -7.96 -7.61 -9.61
CA LEU A 97 -9.15 -7.24 -8.81
C LEU A 97 -10.44 -7.89 -9.33
N THR A 98 -10.55 -8.07 -10.63
CA THR A 98 -11.70 -8.74 -11.29
C THR A 98 -11.81 -10.21 -10.94
N ASP A 99 -10.73 -10.87 -10.61
CA ASP A 99 -10.66 -12.32 -10.40
C ASP A 99 -10.71 -12.73 -8.93
N VAL A 100 -10.70 -11.75 -8.01
CA VAL A 100 -10.60 -12.00 -6.56
C VAL A 100 -11.68 -12.94 -6.06
N ALA A 101 -12.95 -12.75 -6.44
CA ALA A 101 -14.05 -13.59 -5.96
C ALA A 101 -13.91 -15.04 -6.42
N ALA A 102 -13.62 -15.26 -7.71
CA ALA A 102 -13.44 -16.60 -8.27
C ALA A 102 -12.20 -17.28 -7.68
N LYS A 103 -11.10 -16.53 -7.55
CA LYS A 103 -9.85 -17.06 -6.99
C LYS A 103 -9.98 -17.40 -5.50
N PHE A 104 -10.69 -16.58 -4.73
CA PHE A 104 -10.97 -16.87 -3.31
C PHE A 104 -11.74 -18.18 -3.17
N GLY A 105 -12.80 -18.38 -3.97
CA GLY A 105 -13.58 -19.62 -3.96
C GLY A 105 -12.73 -20.88 -4.28
N GLN A 106 -11.79 -20.78 -5.23
CA GLN A 106 -10.86 -21.85 -5.54
C GLN A 106 -9.88 -22.13 -4.40
N LEU A 107 -9.27 -21.07 -3.86
CA LEU A 107 -8.28 -21.17 -2.79
C LEU A 107 -8.89 -21.64 -1.46
N PHE A 108 -10.18 -21.39 -1.24
CA PHE A 108 -10.86 -21.79 0.00
C PHE A 108 -10.70 -23.30 0.27
N SER A 109 -10.86 -24.14 -0.74
CA SER A 109 -10.76 -25.59 -0.60
C SER A 109 -9.41 -26.17 -1.07
N ALA A 110 -8.56 -25.37 -1.73
CA ALA A 110 -7.27 -25.85 -2.17
C ALA A 110 -6.37 -26.24 -0.98
N PRO A 111 -5.49 -27.24 -1.13
CA PRO A 111 -4.53 -27.62 -0.10
C PRO A 111 -3.61 -26.48 0.32
N VAL A 112 -3.13 -26.50 1.55
CA VAL A 112 -2.15 -25.52 2.06
C VAL A 112 -0.86 -25.53 1.23
N ALA A 113 -0.46 -26.69 0.71
CA ALA A 113 0.69 -26.80 -0.19
C ALA A 113 0.52 -26.03 -1.50
N ASP A 114 -0.74 -25.92 -1.98
CA ASP A 114 -1.11 -25.18 -3.18
C ASP A 114 -1.56 -23.74 -2.86
N ASN A 115 -1.09 -23.21 -1.75
CA ASN A 115 -1.39 -21.86 -1.28
C ASN A 115 -2.85 -21.64 -0.88
N GLY A 116 -3.61 -22.71 -0.62
CA GLY A 116 -5.01 -22.66 -0.22
C GLY A 116 -5.24 -22.63 1.27
N PHE A 117 -6.53 -22.53 1.66
CA PHE A 117 -6.97 -22.51 3.05
C PHE A 117 -7.35 -23.89 3.58
N ASN A 118 -7.42 -24.91 2.72
CA ASN A 118 -7.75 -26.29 3.07
C ASN A 118 -9.09 -26.43 3.85
N GLN A 119 -10.09 -25.66 3.47
CA GLN A 119 -11.41 -25.70 4.10
C GLN A 119 -12.37 -26.55 3.25
N PRO A 120 -13.35 -27.24 3.88
CA PRO A 120 -14.40 -27.95 3.16
C PRO A 120 -15.19 -26.98 2.27
N ALA A 121 -15.42 -27.32 0.99
CA ALA A 121 -16.06 -26.45 0.01
C ALA A 121 -17.48 -26.03 0.41
N ASP A 122 -18.22 -26.89 1.09
CA ASP A 122 -19.57 -26.65 1.62
C ASP A 122 -19.60 -25.55 2.70
N LYS A 123 -18.48 -25.27 3.36
CA LYS A 123 -18.37 -24.22 4.38
C LYS A 123 -18.16 -22.82 3.77
N LEU A 124 -17.92 -22.68 2.48
CA LEU A 124 -17.67 -21.34 1.87
C LEU A 124 -18.79 -20.35 2.18
N GLY A 125 -20.04 -20.81 2.12
CA GLY A 125 -21.23 -20.00 2.41
C GLY A 125 -21.66 -19.98 3.89
N GLN A 126 -20.95 -20.69 4.78
CA GLN A 126 -21.31 -20.78 6.19
C GLN A 126 -21.25 -19.41 6.86
N ARG A 127 -22.26 -19.16 7.72
CA ARG A 127 -22.32 -17.97 8.57
C ARG A 127 -22.03 -18.35 10.01
N TYR A 128 -21.34 -17.44 10.67
CA TYR A 128 -20.99 -17.52 12.07
C TYR A 128 -21.59 -16.31 12.79
N THR A 129 -22.19 -16.52 13.95
CA THR A 129 -22.76 -15.42 14.73
C THR A 129 -21.90 -15.20 15.96
N THR A 130 -21.42 -13.98 16.14
CA THR A 130 -20.66 -13.59 17.33
C THR A 130 -21.54 -13.50 18.56
N SER A 131 -20.96 -13.51 19.76
CA SER A 131 -21.68 -13.38 21.02
C SER A 131 -22.43 -12.04 21.16
N ASP A 132 -22.00 -11.00 20.43
CA ASP A 132 -22.66 -9.69 20.35
C ASP A 132 -23.64 -9.54 19.16
N GLY A 133 -23.90 -10.65 18.43
CA GLY A 133 -24.94 -10.72 17.41
C GLY A 133 -24.52 -10.32 16.00
N LEU A 134 -23.23 -10.11 15.73
CA LEU A 134 -22.75 -9.88 14.37
C LEU A 134 -22.75 -11.18 13.56
N SER A 135 -23.10 -11.10 12.29
CA SER A 135 -23.05 -12.25 11.36
C SER A 135 -21.86 -12.13 10.45
N LEU A 136 -20.96 -13.10 10.52
CA LEU A 136 -19.76 -13.23 9.72
C LEU A 136 -19.90 -14.38 8.72
N ARG A 137 -19.13 -14.33 7.66
CA ARG A 137 -18.96 -15.43 6.70
C ARG A 137 -17.50 -15.54 6.25
N ASN A 138 -17.15 -16.68 5.69
CA ASN A 138 -15.83 -16.83 5.09
C ASN A 138 -15.62 -15.84 3.95
N GLY A 139 -14.49 -15.14 3.98
CA GLY A 139 -14.14 -14.06 3.03
C GLY A 139 -14.49 -12.65 3.48
N ASP A 140 -15.13 -12.47 4.65
CA ASP A 140 -15.34 -11.14 5.20
C ASP A 140 -13.99 -10.52 5.63
N VAL A 141 -13.84 -9.23 5.38
CA VAL A 141 -12.68 -8.45 5.81
C VAL A 141 -12.85 -8.10 7.29
N LEU A 142 -11.89 -8.49 8.11
CA LEU A 142 -11.92 -8.20 9.57
C LEU A 142 -11.00 -7.04 9.94
N ILE A 143 -9.98 -6.76 9.14
CA ILE A 143 -9.03 -5.67 9.38
C ILE A 143 -8.83 -4.89 8.08
N ALA A 144 -9.01 -3.58 8.15
CA ALA A 144 -8.69 -2.65 7.09
C ALA A 144 -7.83 -1.52 7.67
N ALA A 145 -6.59 -1.41 7.22
CA ALA A 145 -5.64 -0.45 7.75
C ALA A 145 -5.01 0.39 6.65
N ILE A 146 -4.93 1.69 6.88
CA ILE A 146 -4.04 2.57 6.13
C ILE A 146 -2.77 2.70 6.96
N THR A 147 -1.73 2.02 6.51
CA THR A 147 -0.46 1.96 7.24
C THR A 147 0.70 2.06 6.25
N SER A 148 1.76 2.75 6.64
CA SER A 148 2.90 2.90 5.73
C SER A 148 4.12 3.41 6.46
N CYS A 149 5.32 2.99 5.99
CA CYS A 149 6.57 3.65 6.29
C CYS A 149 6.62 5.05 5.65
N THR A 150 7.53 5.92 6.09
CA THR A 150 7.66 7.28 5.54
C THR A 150 7.86 7.27 4.01
N ASN A 151 8.67 6.35 3.49
CA ASN A 151 8.94 6.24 2.06
C ASN A 151 7.72 5.80 1.23
N THR A 152 6.78 5.06 1.83
CA THR A 152 5.55 4.60 1.16
C THR A 152 4.36 5.52 1.42
N SER A 153 4.52 6.55 2.23
CA SER A 153 3.52 7.60 2.46
C SER A 153 3.45 8.58 1.28
N ASN A 154 3.19 8.04 0.09
CA ASN A 154 3.07 8.82 -1.15
C ASN A 154 1.87 9.77 -1.05
N PRO A 155 2.08 11.11 -1.11
CA PRO A 155 0.99 12.09 -0.96
C PRO A 155 -0.13 11.90 -1.97
N SER A 156 0.19 11.54 -3.22
CA SER A 156 -0.82 11.34 -4.27
C SER A 156 -1.78 10.21 -3.91
N VAL A 157 -1.26 9.09 -3.41
CA VAL A 157 -2.06 7.92 -3.03
C VAL A 157 -2.88 8.21 -1.78
N LEU A 158 -2.31 8.86 -0.78
CA LEU A 158 -3.01 9.17 0.47
C LEU A 158 -4.07 10.25 0.30
N LEU A 159 -3.84 11.25 -0.55
CA LEU A 159 -4.86 12.22 -0.93
C LEU A 159 -6.00 11.56 -1.73
N ALA A 160 -5.67 10.62 -2.63
CA ALA A 160 -6.67 9.84 -3.34
C ALA A 160 -7.52 8.99 -2.38
N ALA A 161 -6.90 8.35 -1.38
CA ALA A 161 -7.61 7.61 -0.33
C ALA A 161 -8.55 8.53 0.48
N GLY A 162 -8.08 9.72 0.84
CA GLY A 162 -8.90 10.73 1.52
C GLY A 162 -10.09 11.22 0.67
N LEU A 163 -9.88 11.43 -0.64
CA LEU A 163 -10.95 11.77 -1.58
C LEU A 163 -11.95 10.63 -1.76
N LEU A 164 -11.49 9.37 -1.78
CA LEU A 164 -12.36 8.20 -1.80
C LEU A 164 -13.21 8.14 -0.53
N ALA A 165 -12.60 8.34 0.64
CA ALA A 165 -13.31 8.39 1.92
C ALA A 165 -14.37 9.50 1.93
N LYS A 166 -14.04 10.69 1.42
CA LYS A 166 -15.00 11.79 1.27
C LYS A 166 -16.20 11.37 0.43
N LYS A 167 -15.97 10.85 -0.77
CA LYS A 167 -17.05 10.39 -1.67
C LYS A 167 -17.88 9.28 -1.02
N ALA A 168 -17.24 8.33 -0.32
CA ALA A 168 -17.95 7.25 0.38
C ALA A 168 -18.89 7.79 1.47
N VAL A 169 -18.40 8.70 2.31
CA VAL A 169 -19.19 9.34 3.37
C VAL A 169 -20.35 10.16 2.78
N GLU A 170 -20.09 10.95 1.73
CA GLU A 170 -21.12 11.74 1.05
C GLU A 170 -22.19 10.87 0.37
N ALA A 171 -21.81 9.66 -0.07
CA ALA A 171 -22.74 8.64 -0.58
C ALA A 171 -23.46 7.84 0.52
N GLY A 172 -23.24 8.16 1.80
CA GLY A 172 -23.86 7.47 2.93
C GLY A 172 -23.28 6.09 3.26
N LEU A 173 -22.14 5.72 2.68
CA LEU A 173 -21.48 4.45 2.95
C LEU A 173 -20.86 4.42 4.35
N LYS A 174 -20.87 3.26 4.96
CA LYS A 174 -20.29 3.01 6.29
C LYS A 174 -19.45 1.73 6.24
N VAL A 175 -18.42 1.67 7.08
CA VAL A 175 -17.67 0.44 7.32
C VAL A 175 -18.53 -0.51 8.16
N GLN A 176 -18.47 -1.80 7.87
CA GLN A 176 -19.22 -2.81 8.63
C GLN A 176 -18.69 -2.91 10.06
N PRO A 177 -19.56 -3.19 11.06
CA PRO A 177 -19.18 -3.19 12.48
C PRO A 177 -18.07 -4.19 12.84
N HIS A 178 -17.94 -5.28 12.09
CA HIS A 178 -16.91 -6.29 12.30
C HIS A 178 -15.54 -5.92 11.72
N VAL A 179 -15.43 -4.83 10.97
CA VAL A 179 -14.16 -4.41 10.38
C VAL A 179 -13.42 -3.46 11.31
N LYS A 180 -12.30 -3.89 11.83
CA LYS A 180 -11.37 -3.05 12.58
C LYS A 180 -10.61 -2.15 11.61
N THR A 181 -10.77 -0.85 11.75
CA THR A 181 -10.09 0.16 10.91
C THR A 181 -9.03 0.91 11.70
N SER A 182 -7.96 1.33 11.02
CA SER A 182 -6.93 2.17 11.62
C SER A 182 -6.19 3.01 10.58
N LEU A 183 -5.64 4.14 11.03
CA LEU A 183 -4.74 4.99 10.25
C LEU A 183 -3.41 5.10 11.02
N ALA A 184 -2.32 4.60 10.42
CA ALA A 184 -0.98 4.70 10.98
C ALA A 184 0.00 5.13 9.88
N PRO A 185 0.03 6.44 9.56
CA PRO A 185 0.89 6.95 8.49
C PRO A 185 2.36 6.93 8.90
N GLY A 186 3.27 6.98 7.93
CA GLY A 186 4.71 6.93 8.15
C GLY A 186 5.30 8.14 8.87
N SER A 187 4.64 9.29 8.81
CA SER A 187 5.08 10.50 9.51
C SER A 187 3.94 11.49 9.73
N ARG A 188 4.20 12.47 10.61
CA ARG A 188 3.25 13.55 10.91
C ARG A 188 2.89 14.42 9.71
N VAL A 189 3.77 14.55 8.72
CA VAL A 189 3.49 15.31 7.50
C VAL A 189 2.24 14.81 6.77
N VAL A 190 1.94 13.51 6.89
CA VAL A 190 0.74 12.90 6.28
C VAL A 190 -0.53 13.43 6.95
N THR A 191 -0.58 13.43 8.27
CA THR A 191 -1.72 14.00 9.00
C THR A 191 -1.85 15.50 8.75
N ASP A 192 -0.75 16.22 8.66
CA ASP A 192 -0.74 17.66 8.38
C ASP A 192 -1.38 17.98 7.03
N TYR A 193 -1.01 17.30 5.94
CA TYR A 193 -1.61 17.59 4.64
C TYR A 193 -3.05 17.05 4.52
N LEU A 194 -3.38 15.91 5.14
CA LEU A 194 -4.76 15.42 5.20
C LEU A 194 -5.67 16.38 5.97
N GLN A 195 -5.17 16.98 7.04
CA GLN A 195 -5.89 17.99 7.81
C GLN A 195 -6.05 19.30 7.01
N LYS A 196 -4.95 19.82 6.43
CA LYS A 196 -4.98 21.04 5.61
C LYS A 196 -5.89 20.95 4.39
N THR A 197 -6.02 19.77 3.82
CA THR A 197 -6.93 19.51 2.70
C THR A 197 -8.37 19.19 3.12
N GLY A 198 -8.64 19.09 4.43
CA GLY A 198 -9.96 18.76 4.97
C GLY A 198 -10.39 17.31 4.73
N LEU A 199 -9.45 16.42 4.43
CA LEU A 199 -9.74 15.01 4.11
C LEU A 199 -9.68 14.10 5.34
N LEU A 200 -8.88 14.44 6.37
CA LEU A 200 -8.75 13.63 7.58
C LEU A 200 -10.11 13.32 8.26
N PRO A 201 -11.03 14.29 8.43
CA PRO A 201 -12.33 14.01 9.07
C PRO A 201 -13.20 12.98 8.33
N TYR A 202 -13.02 12.81 7.03
CA TYR A 202 -13.77 11.80 6.27
C TYR A 202 -13.20 10.39 6.49
N LEU A 203 -11.89 10.26 6.64
CA LEU A 203 -11.24 9.02 7.06
C LEU A 203 -11.71 8.62 8.47
N GLU A 204 -11.73 9.56 9.41
CA GLU A 204 -12.20 9.35 10.78
C GLU A 204 -13.67 8.92 10.84
N LYS A 205 -14.55 9.51 10.00
CA LYS A 205 -15.96 9.10 9.89
C LYS A 205 -16.14 7.66 9.42
N LEU A 206 -15.19 7.11 8.67
CA LEU A 206 -15.16 5.70 8.28
C LEU A 206 -14.43 4.82 9.30
N GLY A 207 -14.00 5.39 10.44
CA GLY A 207 -13.31 4.66 11.51
C GLY A 207 -11.79 4.58 11.35
N PHE A 208 -11.20 5.15 10.28
CA PHE A 208 -9.75 5.22 10.11
C PHE A 208 -9.16 6.33 11.00
N ASN A 209 -9.22 6.10 12.31
CA ASN A 209 -8.65 7.00 13.30
C ASN A 209 -7.13 6.83 13.41
N LEU A 210 -6.44 7.91 13.75
CA LEU A 210 -5.00 7.87 13.97
C LEU A 210 -4.67 6.98 15.17
N ALA A 211 -4.00 5.86 14.90
CA ALA A 211 -3.56 4.89 15.91
C ALA A 211 -2.08 5.08 16.31
N GLY A 212 -1.28 5.66 15.42
CA GLY A 212 0.15 5.87 15.63
C GLY A 212 0.84 6.27 14.34
N TYR A 213 2.17 6.27 14.35
CA TYR A 213 2.99 6.56 13.18
C TYR A 213 3.99 5.44 12.94
N GLY A 214 4.12 5.02 11.68
CA GLY A 214 5.10 4.01 11.26
C GLY A 214 4.49 2.65 10.97
N CYS A 215 5.32 1.60 11.10
CA CYS A 215 4.94 0.24 10.78
C CYS A 215 4.04 -0.36 11.87
N THR A 216 2.81 -0.71 11.50
CA THR A 216 1.83 -1.34 12.38
C THR A 216 1.26 -2.60 11.70
N THR A 217 0.08 -2.53 11.13
CA THR A 217 -0.59 -3.68 10.49
C THR A 217 0.23 -4.33 9.38
N CYS A 218 1.05 -3.57 8.64
CA CYS A 218 1.90 -4.08 7.55
C CYS A 218 2.95 -5.11 8.01
N ILE A 219 3.30 -5.12 9.31
CA ILE A 219 4.23 -6.09 9.91
C ILE A 219 3.55 -6.98 10.95
N GLY A 220 2.22 -7.10 10.90
CA GLY A 220 1.47 -7.95 11.81
C GLY A 220 1.08 -7.30 13.14
N ASN A 221 1.31 -6.01 13.33
CA ASN A 221 0.96 -5.28 14.55
C ASN A 221 -0.41 -4.60 14.45
N ALA A 222 -1.42 -5.34 14.00
CA ALA A 222 -2.80 -4.84 13.93
C ALA A 222 -3.47 -4.74 15.31
N GLY A 223 -2.92 -5.41 16.31
CA GLY A 223 -3.58 -5.67 17.60
C GLY A 223 -4.71 -6.67 17.46
N ASP A 224 -5.25 -7.12 18.60
CA ASP A 224 -6.31 -8.13 18.62
C ASP A 224 -7.63 -7.60 18.08
N LEU A 225 -8.47 -8.50 17.61
CA LEU A 225 -9.89 -8.27 17.36
C LEU A 225 -10.64 -8.23 18.71
N THR A 226 -11.93 -7.91 18.69
CA THR A 226 -12.74 -8.01 19.89
C THR A 226 -12.86 -9.48 20.33
N PRO A 227 -13.05 -9.78 21.64
CA PRO A 227 -13.25 -11.15 22.10
C PRO A 227 -14.34 -11.89 21.32
N ALA A 228 -15.47 -11.22 21.05
CA ALA A 228 -16.58 -11.80 20.31
C ALA A 228 -16.22 -12.19 18.86
N LEU A 229 -15.33 -11.45 18.21
CA LEU A 229 -14.82 -11.78 16.86
C LEU A 229 -13.77 -12.89 16.90
N ASN A 230 -12.98 -12.97 17.97
CA ASN A 230 -11.96 -14.02 18.13
C ASN A 230 -12.57 -15.38 18.46
N GLU A 231 -13.75 -15.41 19.08
CA GLU A 231 -14.46 -16.64 19.46
C GLU A 231 -15.27 -17.22 18.30
N ALA A 232 -15.65 -16.43 17.31
CA ALA A 232 -16.50 -16.84 16.19
C ALA A 232 -15.69 -17.39 15.00
#